data_7659010fa6f46e9c149487529e2e65d9
#
_entry.id   7659010fa6f46e9c149487529e2e65d9
#
_cell.length_a   1.000
_cell.length_b   1.000
_cell.length_c   1.000
_cell.angle_alpha   90.00
_cell.angle_beta   90.00
_cell.angle_gamma   90.00
#
_symmetry.space_group_name_H-M   'P 1'
#
loop_
_entity.id
_entity.type
_entity.pdbx_description
1 polymer ?
#
loop_
_entity_poly.entity_id
_entity_poly.type
_entity_poly.pdbx_seq_one_letter_code
_entity_poly.pdbx_strand_id
1 'polypeptide(L)'
;MKNKDTAALEVMSELKNYNKFVQTLMKKHIRKGSVLDFGCGFGDFAKHLNDSGYKCDGVEIDKEANLEPQKKGVKTFYFLNEIKKLYPVVVSLNVLEHIEDDIKILENLFEIIDQNGSLVLYLPASEIVWSNMDVEVGHHRRYSKKDLIQKLHSTGFNVTHSSYKDFSGWLVLLVFRLLRIKPKFNTKLLKFYDKFIFPYIKYLDIVGAPFIGKNILIVAKVTK
;
A
#
# COMPACT_ATOMS: atom_id res chain seq x y z
N MET A 1 9.36 19.92 13.94
CA MET A 1 10.04 18.65 13.53
C MET A 1 9.08 17.93 12.58
N LYS A 2 9.48 17.62 11.33
CA LYS A 2 8.66 16.81 10.44
C LYS A 2 8.39 15.46 11.10
N ASN A 3 7.15 14.99 11.01
CA ASN A 3 6.79 13.65 11.49
C ASN A 3 7.62 12.61 10.71
N LYS A 4 8.04 11.52 11.37
CA LYS A 4 8.84 10.46 10.73
C LYS A 4 8.12 9.88 9.50
N ASP A 5 6.79 9.77 9.58
CA ASP A 5 5.96 9.25 8.50
C ASP A 5 6.00 10.17 7.27
N THR A 6 5.93 11.48 7.45
CA THR A 6 6.03 12.47 6.36
C THR A 6 7.39 12.39 5.64
N ALA A 7 8.47 12.17 6.38
CA ALA A 7 9.81 12.04 5.79
C ALA A 7 9.92 10.75 4.94
N ALA A 8 9.34 9.64 5.39
CA ALA A 8 9.30 8.40 4.62
C ALA A 8 8.44 8.56 3.35
N LEU A 9 7.28 9.22 3.44
CA LEU A 9 6.41 9.54 2.31
C LEU A 9 7.15 10.37 1.25
N GLU A 10 7.94 11.39 1.66
CA GLU A 10 8.75 12.18 0.74
C GLU A 10 9.76 11.32 -0.04
N VAL A 11 10.45 10.41 0.63
CA VAL A 11 11.39 9.50 -0.03
C VAL A 11 10.67 8.56 -1.00
N MET A 12 9.55 7.99 -0.58
CA MET A 12 8.78 7.05 -1.40
C MET A 12 8.14 7.75 -2.61
N SER A 13 7.67 8.99 -2.49
CA SER A 13 7.11 9.76 -3.62
C SER A 13 8.11 9.98 -4.77
N GLU A 14 9.40 9.97 -4.46
CA GLU A 14 10.48 10.15 -5.43
C GLU A 14 10.81 8.89 -6.26
N LEU A 15 10.31 7.70 -5.86
CA LEU A 15 10.55 6.42 -6.53
C LEU A 15 9.56 6.23 -7.69
N LYS A 16 9.73 6.96 -8.78
CA LYS A 16 8.76 7.08 -9.87
C LYS A 16 8.47 5.76 -10.60
N ASN A 17 9.50 4.95 -10.87
CA ASN A 17 9.33 3.67 -11.56
C ASN A 17 8.66 2.64 -10.66
N TYR A 18 9.04 2.57 -9.38
CA TYR A 18 8.42 1.70 -8.40
C TYR A 18 6.95 2.07 -8.18
N ASN A 19 6.65 3.35 -7.96
CA ASN A 19 5.28 3.82 -7.78
C ASN A 19 4.41 3.53 -9.01
N LYS A 20 4.92 3.79 -10.22
CA LYS A 20 4.21 3.44 -11.46
C LYS A 20 3.95 1.94 -11.58
N PHE A 21 4.90 1.11 -11.17
CA PHE A 21 4.74 -0.35 -11.14
C PHE A 21 3.61 -0.76 -10.20
N VAL A 22 3.64 -0.30 -8.93
CA VAL A 22 2.63 -0.62 -7.92
C VAL A 22 1.24 -0.11 -8.34
N GLN A 23 1.14 1.15 -8.78
CA GLN A 23 -0.10 1.75 -9.27
C GLN A 23 -0.69 0.94 -10.44
N THR A 24 0.15 0.49 -11.36
CA THR A 24 -0.27 -0.35 -12.50
C THR A 24 -0.79 -1.71 -12.04
N LEU A 25 -0.13 -2.32 -11.04
CA LEU A 25 -0.58 -3.59 -10.45
C LEU A 25 -1.95 -3.44 -9.77
N MET A 26 -2.11 -2.45 -8.90
CA MET A 26 -3.36 -2.24 -8.17
C MET A 26 -4.51 -1.87 -9.12
N LYS A 27 -4.26 -1.00 -10.09
CA LYS A 27 -5.27 -0.52 -11.04
C LYS A 27 -5.94 -1.65 -11.83
N LYS A 28 -5.26 -2.79 -12.07
CA LYS A 28 -5.85 -3.97 -12.73
C LYS A 28 -7.02 -4.58 -11.95
N HIS A 29 -7.09 -4.32 -10.65
CA HIS A 29 -8.11 -4.85 -9.75
C HIS A 29 -9.17 -3.80 -9.35
N ILE A 30 -9.07 -2.58 -9.89
CA ILE A 30 -9.96 -1.47 -9.59
C ILE A 30 -10.93 -1.31 -10.76
N ARG A 31 -12.22 -1.58 -10.53
CA ARG A 31 -13.25 -1.26 -11.52
C ARG A 31 -13.46 0.25 -11.62
N LYS A 32 -13.77 0.76 -12.82
CA LYS A 32 -14.06 2.19 -13.02
C LYS A 32 -15.24 2.64 -12.18
N GLY A 33 -15.16 3.88 -11.66
CA GLY A 33 -16.19 4.47 -10.83
C GLY A 33 -15.59 5.21 -9.63
N SER A 34 -16.35 5.25 -8.52
CA SER A 34 -15.89 5.85 -7.27
C SER A 34 -14.91 4.91 -6.55
N VAL A 35 -13.82 5.49 -6.05
CA VAL A 35 -12.76 4.80 -5.31
C VAL A 35 -12.45 5.59 -4.04
N LEU A 36 -12.14 4.92 -2.96
CA LEU A 36 -11.55 5.54 -1.77
C LEU A 36 -10.12 5.03 -1.61
N ASP A 37 -9.16 5.95 -1.50
CA ASP A 37 -7.76 5.67 -1.18
C ASP A 37 -7.56 5.88 0.33
N PHE A 38 -7.50 4.77 1.09
CA PHE A 38 -7.34 4.79 2.53
C PHE A 38 -5.85 4.87 2.90
N GLY A 39 -5.46 5.99 3.54
CA GLY A 39 -4.09 6.37 3.79
C GLY A 39 -3.43 6.92 2.53
N CYS A 40 -4.07 7.91 1.89
CA CYS A 40 -3.65 8.38 0.56
C CYS A 40 -2.32 9.17 0.58
N GLY A 41 -1.75 9.48 1.75
CA GLY A 41 -0.52 10.23 1.89
C GLY A 41 -0.55 11.54 1.08
N PHE A 42 0.42 11.75 0.22
CA PHE A 42 0.47 12.93 -0.68
C PHE A 42 -0.49 12.87 -1.87
N GLY A 43 -1.36 11.85 -1.96
CA GLY A 43 -2.42 11.73 -2.94
C GLY A 43 -1.94 11.38 -4.37
N ASP A 44 -0.73 10.87 -4.54
CA ASP A 44 -0.20 10.57 -5.86
C ASP A 44 -0.97 9.45 -6.56
N PHE A 45 -1.40 8.43 -5.81
CA PHE A 45 -2.20 7.34 -6.37
C PHE A 45 -3.63 7.80 -6.66
N ALA A 46 -4.27 8.52 -5.72
CA ALA A 46 -5.62 9.08 -5.91
C ALA A 46 -5.66 10.01 -7.13
N LYS A 47 -4.64 10.89 -7.29
CA LYS A 47 -4.52 11.75 -8.46
C LYS A 47 -4.35 10.94 -9.75
N HIS A 48 -3.47 9.92 -9.75
CA HIS A 48 -3.28 9.05 -10.91
C HIS A 48 -4.58 8.35 -11.32
N LEU A 49 -5.40 7.92 -10.37
CA LEU A 49 -6.72 7.37 -10.64
C LEU A 49 -7.66 8.42 -11.24
N ASN A 50 -7.72 9.62 -10.68
CA ASN A 50 -8.54 10.72 -11.18
C ASN A 50 -8.14 11.11 -12.61
N ASP A 51 -6.86 11.25 -12.90
CA ASP A 51 -6.33 11.51 -14.25
C ASP A 51 -6.65 10.37 -15.24
N SER A 52 -6.91 9.17 -14.73
CA SER A 52 -7.31 8.00 -15.53
C SER A 52 -8.84 7.83 -15.66
N GLY A 53 -9.63 8.83 -15.22
CA GLY A 53 -11.09 8.86 -15.33
C GLY A 53 -11.84 8.09 -14.26
N TYR A 54 -11.21 7.86 -13.09
CA TYR A 54 -11.90 7.42 -11.87
C TYR A 54 -12.38 8.65 -11.08
N LYS A 55 -13.18 8.42 -10.01
CA LYS A 55 -13.55 9.43 -9.00
C LYS A 55 -12.98 8.97 -7.67
N CYS A 56 -11.70 9.29 -7.43
CA CYS A 56 -11.00 8.87 -6.24
C CYS A 56 -11.01 9.98 -5.20
N ASP A 57 -11.56 9.67 -4.02
CA ASP A 57 -11.43 10.46 -2.79
C ASP A 57 -10.32 9.82 -1.92
N GLY A 58 -9.75 10.56 -0.96
CA GLY A 58 -8.71 10.07 -0.07
C GLY A 58 -9.08 10.16 1.41
N VAL A 59 -8.49 9.30 2.24
CA VAL A 59 -8.44 9.47 3.70
C VAL A 59 -6.98 9.59 4.12
N GLU A 60 -6.63 10.66 4.83
CA GLU A 60 -5.29 10.88 5.37
C GLU A 60 -5.36 11.59 6.71
N ILE A 61 -4.85 10.93 7.76
CA ILE A 61 -4.93 11.41 9.14
C ILE A 61 -3.88 12.49 9.44
N ASP A 62 -2.72 12.43 8.77
CA ASP A 62 -1.67 13.43 8.97
C ASP A 62 -2.09 14.75 8.31
N LYS A 63 -2.16 15.81 9.12
CA LYS A 63 -2.65 17.12 8.67
C LYS A 63 -1.76 17.78 7.61
N GLU A 64 -0.45 17.59 7.69
CA GLU A 64 0.48 18.16 6.73
C GLU A 64 0.43 17.39 5.41
N ALA A 65 0.42 16.06 5.48
CA ALA A 65 0.28 15.21 4.30
C ALA A 65 -1.06 15.42 3.58
N ASN A 66 -2.16 15.59 4.32
CA ASN A 66 -3.52 15.79 3.77
C ASN A 66 -3.67 17.09 2.95
N LEU A 67 -2.82 18.08 3.13
CA LEU A 67 -2.84 19.30 2.31
C LEU A 67 -2.38 19.04 0.87
N GLU A 68 -1.50 18.09 0.65
CA GLU A 68 -0.92 17.83 -0.69
C GLU A 68 -1.96 17.23 -1.68
N PRO A 69 -2.75 16.20 -1.32
CA PRO A 69 -3.81 15.71 -2.21
C PRO A 69 -4.86 16.80 -2.52
N GLN A 70 -5.21 17.66 -1.57
CA GLN A 70 -6.14 18.76 -1.80
C GLN A 70 -5.62 19.74 -2.86
N LYS A 71 -4.33 20.09 -2.82
CA LYS A 71 -3.68 20.91 -3.86
C LYS A 71 -3.70 20.24 -5.24
N LYS A 72 -3.75 18.91 -5.27
CA LYS A 72 -3.87 18.09 -6.50
C LYS A 72 -5.31 17.90 -6.97
N GLY A 73 -6.29 18.52 -6.31
CA GLY A 73 -7.72 18.42 -6.62
C GLY A 73 -8.38 17.11 -6.16
N VAL A 74 -7.76 16.39 -5.23
CA VAL A 74 -8.33 15.19 -4.60
C VAL A 74 -9.15 15.62 -3.40
N LYS A 75 -10.42 15.18 -3.34
CA LYS A 75 -11.24 15.36 -2.12
C LYS A 75 -10.71 14.43 -1.04
N THR A 76 -10.46 14.96 0.16
CA THR A 76 -9.95 14.18 1.28
C THR A 76 -10.81 14.29 2.53
N PHE A 77 -10.68 13.29 3.38
CA PHE A 77 -11.22 13.21 4.75
C PHE A 77 -10.07 12.95 5.71
N TYR A 78 -10.20 13.32 6.97
CA TYR A 78 -9.24 12.97 8.00
C TYR A 78 -9.54 11.58 8.59
N PHE A 79 -10.82 11.25 8.75
CA PHE A 79 -11.24 10.00 9.39
C PHE A 79 -12.33 9.29 8.59
N LEU A 80 -12.39 7.96 8.71
CA LEU A 80 -13.41 7.13 8.05
C LEU A 80 -14.83 7.48 8.46
N ASN A 81 -15.06 7.93 9.70
CA ASN A 81 -16.39 8.31 10.21
C ASN A 81 -16.97 9.60 9.58
N GLU A 82 -16.17 10.38 8.89
CA GLU A 82 -16.63 11.54 8.12
C GLU A 82 -17.31 11.12 6.81
N ILE A 83 -17.10 9.89 6.38
CA ILE A 83 -17.61 9.35 5.12
C ILE A 83 -19.10 8.98 5.30
N LYS A 84 -19.94 9.55 4.45
CA LYS A 84 -21.42 9.35 4.49
C LYS A 84 -21.95 8.53 3.31
N LYS A 85 -21.08 8.02 2.45
CA LYS A 85 -21.45 7.21 1.29
C LYS A 85 -20.66 5.89 1.30
N LEU A 86 -21.17 4.90 0.58
CA LEU A 86 -20.44 3.68 0.33
C LEU A 86 -19.57 3.83 -0.92
N TYR A 87 -18.50 3.04 -0.97
CA TYR A 87 -17.60 2.98 -2.13
C TYR A 87 -17.59 1.60 -2.77
N PRO A 88 -17.73 1.52 -4.09
CA PRO A 88 -17.61 0.23 -4.81
C PRO A 88 -16.19 -0.36 -4.74
N VAL A 89 -15.18 0.47 -4.50
CA VAL A 89 -13.79 0.03 -4.32
C VAL A 89 -13.12 0.90 -3.27
N VAL A 90 -12.46 0.25 -2.32
CA VAL A 90 -11.50 0.86 -1.40
C VAL A 90 -10.13 0.29 -1.71
N VAL A 91 -9.13 1.16 -1.80
CA VAL A 91 -7.72 0.78 -1.97
C VAL A 91 -6.91 1.24 -0.76
N SER A 92 -5.85 0.51 -0.42
CA SER A 92 -4.91 0.95 0.60
C SER A 92 -3.52 0.44 0.29
N LEU A 93 -2.53 1.32 0.38
CA LEU A 93 -1.16 1.12 -0.07
C LEU A 93 -0.19 1.41 1.06
N ASN A 94 0.35 0.36 1.69
CA ASN A 94 1.29 0.44 2.81
C ASN A 94 0.75 1.32 3.96
N VAL A 95 -0.37 0.94 4.54
CA VAL A 95 -1.03 1.67 5.65
C VAL A 95 -1.31 0.77 6.85
N LEU A 96 -1.87 -0.44 6.64
CA LEU A 96 -2.31 -1.29 7.75
C LEU A 96 -1.17 -1.74 8.66
N GLU A 97 0.05 -1.83 8.15
CA GLU A 97 1.26 -2.15 8.93
C GLU A 97 1.62 -1.10 9.97
N HIS A 98 1.13 0.13 9.82
CA HIS A 98 1.31 1.24 10.77
C HIS A 98 0.22 1.29 11.85
N ILE A 99 -0.83 0.47 11.73
CA ILE A 99 -1.99 0.50 12.62
C ILE A 99 -1.91 -0.70 13.57
N GLU A 100 -1.91 -0.43 14.89
CA GLU A 100 -1.80 -1.47 15.89
C GLU A 100 -3.00 -2.41 15.86
N ASP A 101 -4.22 -1.87 15.82
CA ASP A 101 -5.48 -2.64 15.70
C ASP A 101 -5.94 -2.67 14.23
N ASP A 102 -5.26 -3.47 13.41
CA ASP A 102 -5.59 -3.64 12.00
C ASP A 102 -6.93 -4.34 11.77
N ILE A 103 -7.38 -5.20 12.69
CA ILE A 103 -8.68 -5.86 12.64
C ILE A 103 -9.80 -4.82 12.71
N LYS A 104 -9.72 -3.89 13.67
CA LYS A 104 -10.73 -2.84 13.81
C LYS A 104 -10.83 -1.95 12.58
N ILE A 105 -9.71 -1.65 11.95
CA ILE A 105 -9.72 -0.90 10.69
C ILE A 105 -10.33 -1.71 9.55
N LEU A 106 -10.03 -3.01 9.43
CA LEU A 106 -10.67 -3.88 8.42
C LEU A 106 -12.18 -3.95 8.60
N GLU A 107 -12.70 -4.04 9.85
CA GLU A 107 -14.13 -3.95 10.15
C GLU A 107 -14.72 -2.60 9.67
N ASN A 108 -14.07 -1.47 9.99
CA ASN A 108 -14.52 -0.16 9.56
C ASN A 108 -14.51 0.00 8.04
N LEU A 109 -13.50 -0.55 7.35
CA LEU A 109 -13.43 -0.57 5.89
C LEU A 109 -14.54 -1.43 5.29
N PHE A 110 -14.88 -2.57 5.92
CA PHE A 110 -15.99 -3.43 5.49
C PHE A 110 -17.32 -2.67 5.47
N GLU A 111 -17.57 -1.82 6.48
CA GLU A 111 -18.82 -1.07 6.59
C GLU A 111 -19.00 0.01 5.51
N ILE A 112 -17.90 0.59 5.01
CA ILE A 112 -17.94 1.66 4.01
C ILE A 112 -17.83 1.15 2.57
N ILE A 113 -17.72 -0.16 2.37
CA ILE A 113 -17.69 -0.77 1.03
C ILE A 113 -19.09 -1.22 0.64
N ASP A 114 -19.49 -0.93 -0.61
CA ASP A 114 -20.75 -1.37 -1.20
C ASP A 114 -20.91 -2.89 -1.17
N GLN A 115 -22.17 -3.36 -1.21
CA GLN A 115 -22.48 -4.76 -1.52
C GLN A 115 -21.79 -5.16 -2.84
N ASN A 116 -21.10 -6.30 -2.85
CA ASN A 116 -20.25 -6.75 -3.96
C ASN A 116 -19.08 -5.81 -4.32
N GLY A 117 -18.79 -4.82 -3.45
CA GLY A 117 -17.62 -3.98 -3.55
C GLY A 117 -16.34 -4.72 -3.21
N SER A 118 -15.20 -4.09 -3.40
CA SER A 118 -13.90 -4.71 -3.18
C SER A 118 -12.93 -3.83 -2.40
N LEU A 119 -12.12 -4.50 -1.59
CA LEU A 119 -10.94 -3.96 -0.93
C LEU A 119 -9.69 -4.46 -1.67
N VAL A 120 -8.82 -3.53 -2.06
CA VAL A 120 -7.54 -3.85 -2.73
C VAL A 120 -6.41 -3.35 -1.84
N LEU A 121 -5.63 -4.27 -1.30
CA LEU A 121 -4.52 -3.95 -0.39
C LEU A 121 -3.18 -4.27 -1.04
N TYR A 122 -2.20 -3.41 -0.80
CA TYR A 122 -0.79 -3.66 -1.10
C TYR A 122 0.02 -3.39 0.18
N LEU A 123 0.58 -4.44 0.79
CA LEU A 123 1.15 -4.42 2.13
C LEU A 123 2.54 -5.05 2.16
N PRO A 124 3.43 -4.66 3.07
CA PRO A 124 4.71 -5.30 3.26
C PRO A 124 4.53 -6.74 3.75
N ALA A 125 5.30 -7.65 3.15
CA ALA A 125 5.24 -9.07 3.42
C ALA A 125 6.55 -9.61 3.98
N SER A 126 6.46 -10.83 4.55
CA SER A 126 7.61 -11.63 5.00
C SER A 126 8.38 -11.02 6.17
N GLU A 127 8.04 -11.46 7.37
CA GLU A 127 8.80 -11.15 8.59
C GLU A 127 10.29 -11.52 8.49
N ILE A 128 10.62 -12.48 7.62
CA ILE A 128 12.01 -12.89 7.38
C ILE A 128 12.89 -11.71 6.98
N VAL A 129 12.35 -10.75 6.26
CA VAL A 129 13.09 -9.57 5.78
C VAL A 129 12.81 -8.30 6.58
N TRP A 130 12.29 -8.46 7.82
CA TRP A 130 12.18 -7.34 8.76
C TRP A 130 13.53 -6.66 8.95
N SER A 131 13.56 -5.35 8.93
CA SER A 131 14.79 -4.57 8.96
C SER A 131 14.66 -3.28 9.78
N ASN A 132 15.76 -2.58 9.93
CA ASN A 132 15.75 -1.26 10.58
C ASN A 132 14.86 -0.25 9.83
N MET A 133 14.66 -0.43 8.53
CA MET A 133 13.78 0.45 7.75
C MET A 133 12.33 0.34 8.22
N ASP A 134 11.87 -0.87 8.58
CA ASP A 134 10.52 -1.08 9.13
C ASP A 134 10.33 -0.31 10.45
N VAL A 135 11.35 -0.36 11.30
CA VAL A 135 11.34 0.37 12.59
C VAL A 135 11.38 1.89 12.37
N GLU A 136 12.19 2.36 11.42
CA GLU A 136 12.33 3.79 11.10
C GLU A 136 11.03 4.40 10.59
N VAL A 137 10.22 3.65 9.83
CA VAL A 137 8.92 4.07 9.32
C VAL A 137 7.75 3.72 10.24
N GLY A 138 7.98 3.15 11.41
CA GLY A 138 6.94 2.87 12.39
C GLY A 138 6.04 1.69 12.05
N HIS A 139 6.53 0.69 11.30
CA HIS A 139 5.79 -0.55 11.10
C HIS A 139 5.60 -1.31 12.41
N HIS A 140 4.43 -1.85 12.64
CA HIS A 140 4.16 -2.82 13.71
C HIS A 140 4.41 -4.25 13.24
N ARG A 141 4.23 -4.53 11.92
CA ARG A 141 4.30 -5.89 11.36
C ARG A 141 4.55 -5.90 9.85
N ARG A 142 4.97 -7.08 9.37
CA ARG A 142 4.87 -7.50 7.99
C ARG A 142 3.90 -8.67 7.90
N TYR A 143 3.17 -8.82 6.84
CA TYR A 143 2.12 -9.82 6.69
C TYR A 143 2.62 -11.10 6.02
N SER A 144 2.09 -12.25 6.46
CA SER A 144 2.05 -13.46 5.64
C SER A 144 0.72 -13.53 4.88
N LYS A 145 0.70 -14.22 3.72
CA LYS A 145 -0.58 -14.43 3.02
C LYS A 145 -1.62 -15.12 3.89
N LYS A 146 -1.19 -16.13 4.65
CA LYS A 146 -2.10 -16.91 5.51
C LYS A 146 -2.74 -16.03 6.57
N ASP A 147 -1.93 -15.27 7.31
CA ASP A 147 -2.41 -14.38 8.38
C ASP A 147 -3.37 -13.30 7.82
N LEU A 148 -2.97 -12.64 6.74
CA LEU A 148 -3.80 -11.59 6.13
C LEU A 148 -5.14 -12.13 5.61
N ILE A 149 -5.15 -13.33 5.01
CA ILE A 149 -6.39 -13.99 4.57
C ILE A 149 -7.28 -14.33 5.77
N GLN A 150 -6.73 -14.82 6.86
CA GLN A 150 -7.49 -15.12 8.08
C GLN A 150 -8.11 -13.84 8.67
N LYS A 151 -7.36 -12.75 8.79
CA LYS A 151 -7.86 -11.44 9.24
C LYS A 151 -8.98 -10.91 8.37
N LEU A 152 -8.84 -10.99 7.04
CA LEU A 152 -9.89 -10.58 6.11
C LEU A 152 -11.15 -11.42 6.25
N HIS A 153 -11.02 -12.74 6.37
CA HIS A 153 -12.18 -13.62 6.58
C HIS A 153 -12.88 -13.35 7.92
N SER A 154 -12.12 -13.12 9.01
CA SER A 154 -12.71 -12.84 10.33
C SER A 154 -13.48 -11.51 10.38
N THR A 155 -13.18 -10.59 9.46
CA THR A 155 -13.86 -9.29 9.31
C THR A 155 -14.92 -9.28 8.19
N GLY A 156 -15.32 -10.44 7.66
CA GLY A 156 -16.42 -10.60 6.69
C GLY A 156 -16.02 -10.53 5.22
N PHE A 157 -14.75 -10.28 4.91
CA PHE A 157 -14.30 -10.25 3.53
C PHE A 157 -14.10 -11.64 2.93
N ASN A 158 -14.40 -11.80 1.64
CA ASN A 158 -14.06 -12.98 0.85
C ASN A 158 -12.88 -12.68 -0.07
N VAL A 159 -11.73 -13.31 0.15
CA VAL A 159 -10.52 -13.10 -0.65
C VAL A 159 -10.67 -13.76 -2.02
N THR A 160 -10.55 -12.96 -3.07
CA THR A 160 -10.68 -13.41 -4.47
C THR A 160 -9.34 -13.50 -5.21
N HIS A 161 -8.33 -12.76 -4.75
CA HIS A 161 -6.98 -12.77 -5.30
C HIS A 161 -5.95 -12.51 -4.21
N SER A 162 -4.84 -13.23 -4.25
CA SER A 162 -3.67 -12.93 -3.41
C SER A 162 -2.39 -13.34 -4.12
N SER A 163 -1.41 -12.44 -4.16
CA SER A 163 -0.11 -12.70 -4.79
C SER A 163 1.00 -11.93 -4.09
N TYR A 164 2.17 -12.54 -3.97
CA TYR A 164 3.36 -11.80 -3.59
C TYR A 164 3.83 -10.91 -4.74
N LYS A 165 4.54 -9.84 -4.43
CA LYS A 165 5.11 -8.87 -5.37
C LYS A 165 6.47 -8.40 -4.88
N ASP A 166 7.25 -7.84 -5.81
CA ASP A 166 8.58 -7.29 -5.54
C ASP A 166 9.54 -8.36 -4.96
N PHE A 167 9.67 -9.48 -5.70
CA PHE A 167 10.60 -10.56 -5.37
C PHE A 167 12.04 -10.05 -5.35
N SER A 168 12.41 -9.19 -6.29
CA SER A 168 13.75 -8.60 -6.35
C SER A 168 14.08 -7.76 -5.10
N GLY A 169 13.13 -6.95 -4.62
CA GLY A 169 13.27 -6.21 -3.38
C GLY A 169 13.39 -7.13 -2.16
N TRP A 170 12.67 -8.26 -2.17
CA TRP A 170 12.80 -9.28 -1.11
C TRP A 170 14.21 -9.88 -1.09
N LEU A 171 14.78 -10.23 -2.26
CA LEU A 171 16.15 -10.75 -2.36
C LEU A 171 17.18 -9.75 -1.81
N VAL A 172 17.05 -8.47 -2.16
CA VAL A 172 17.94 -7.41 -1.65
C VAL A 172 17.88 -7.32 -0.13
N LEU A 173 16.69 -7.32 0.45
CA LEU A 173 16.53 -7.29 1.92
C LEU A 173 17.07 -8.58 2.58
N LEU A 174 16.88 -9.74 1.94
CA LEU A 174 17.43 -11.00 2.43
C LEU A 174 18.97 -10.96 2.46
N VAL A 175 19.60 -10.46 1.39
CA VAL A 175 21.06 -10.29 1.33
C VAL A 175 21.53 -9.34 2.45
N PHE A 176 20.86 -8.22 2.66
CA PHE A 176 21.18 -7.30 3.76
C PHE A 176 21.09 -8.00 5.12
N ARG A 177 20.04 -8.81 5.33
CA ARG A 177 19.90 -9.60 6.56
C ARG A 177 21.02 -10.60 6.75
N LEU A 178 21.36 -11.38 5.71
CA LEU A 178 22.42 -12.41 5.78
C LEU A 178 23.79 -11.79 6.04
N LEU A 179 24.08 -10.65 5.41
CA LEU A 179 25.33 -9.91 5.61
C LEU A 179 25.30 -9.00 6.85
N ARG A 180 24.22 -9.03 7.64
CA ARG A 180 24.01 -8.16 8.81
C ARG A 180 24.15 -6.65 8.51
N ILE A 181 23.89 -6.27 7.27
CA ILE A 181 23.84 -4.85 6.86
C ILE A 181 22.56 -4.23 7.42
N LYS A 182 22.68 -3.08 8.07
CA LYS A 182 21.55 -2.29 8.54
C LYS A 182 21.19 -1.24 7.46
N PRO A 183 20.19 -1.53 6.60
CA PRO A 183 19.81 -0.59 5.56
C PRO A 183 19.30 0.71 6.19
N LYS A 184 19.61 1.83 5.56
CA LYS A 184 19.11 3.16 5.94
C LYS A 184 18.43 3.80 4.74
N PHE A 185 17.44 4.63 5.00
CA PHE A 185 16.82 5.44 3.95
C PHE A 185 17.84 6.46 3.39
N ASN A 186 18.50 6.06 2.31
CA ASN A 186 19.36 6.96 1.55
C ASN A 186 18.66 7.34 0.24
N THR A 187 18.08 8.53 0.20
CA THR A 187 17.30 9.03 -0.93
C THR A 187 18.06 8.98 -2.26
N LYS A 188 19.38 9.29 -2.25
CA LYS A 188 20.20 9.27 -3.48
C LYS A 188 20.35 7.85 -4.01
N LEU A 189 20.64 6.89 -3.11
CA LEU A 189 20.80 5.48 -3.47
C LEU A 189 19.47 4.89 -3.94
N LEU A 190 18.38 5.18 -3.26
CA LEU A 190 17.04 4.72 -3.64
C LEU A 190 16.61 5.28 -4.99
N LYS A 191 16.84 6.57 -5.28
CA LYS A 191 16.58 7.17 -6.59
C LYS A 191 17.44 6.54 -7.69
N PHE A 192 18.72 6.25 -7.42
CA PHE A 192 19.59 5.54 -8.36
C PHE A 192 19.05 4.14 -8.65
N TYR A 193 18.71 3.38 -7.62
CA TYR A 193 18.10 2.05 -7.74
C TYR A 193 16.80 2.12 -8.56
N ASP A 194 15.88 3.02 -8.22
CA ASP A 194 14.60 3.18 -8.91
C ASP A 194 14.78 3.52 -10.40
N LYS A 195 15.75 4.38 -10.72
CA LYS A 195 15.95 4.84 -12.08
C LYS A 195 16.69 3.83 -12.98
N PHE A 196 17.73 3.18 -12.43
CA PHE A 196 18.67 2.42 -13.25
C PHE A 196 18.61 0.90 -13.05
N ILE A 197 18.11 0.41 -11.92
CA ILE A 197 18.10 -1.01 -11.59
C ILE A 197 16.67 -1.58 -11.64
N PHE A 198 15.74 -0.96 -10.94
CA PHE A 198 14.37 -1.46 -10.79
C PHE A 198 13.65 -1.73 -12.13
N PRO A 199 13.78 -0.92 -13.20
CA PRO A 199 13.09 -1.17 -14.46
C PRO A 199 13.42 -2.53 -15.10
N TYR A 200 14.57 -3.10 -14.79
CA TYR A 200 15.04 -4.38 -15.33
C TYR A 200 14.71 -5.52 -14.38
N ILE A 201 15.00 -5.37 -13.08
CA ILE A 201 14.86 -6.47 -12.12
C ILE A 201 13.41 -6.77 -11.73
N LYS A 202 12.45 -5.84 -11.94
CA LYS A 202 11.01 -6.09 -11.68
C LYS A 202 10.48 -7.30 -12.45
N TYR A 203 11.12 -7.70 -13.56
CA TYR A 203 10.72 -8.89 -14.32
C TYR A 203 11.05 -10.20 -13.60
N LEU A 204 11.91 -10.18 -12.57
CA LEU A 204 12.15 -11.33 -11.71
C LEU A 204 10.89 -11.75 -10.94
N ASP A 205 9.90 -10.86 -10.82
CA ASP A 205 8.59 -11.17 -10.25
C ASP A 205 7.86 -12.28 -11.00
N ILE A 206 8.12 -12.46 -12.30
CA ILE A 206 7.51 -13.54 -13.10
C ILE A 206 7.89 -14.91 -12.51
N VAL A 207 9.12 -15.05 -12.00
CA VAL A 207 9.63 -16.33 -11.48
C VAL A 207 9.45 -16.44 -9.97
N GLY A 208 9.73 -15.39 -9.21
CA GLY A 208 9.79 -15.44 -7.75
C GLY A 208 8.51 -15.09 -7.02
N ALA A 209 7.74 -14.12 -7.53
CA ALA A 209 6.52 -13.64 -6.86
C ALA A 209 5.39 -14.70 -6.65
N PRO A 210 5.29 -15.80 -7.39
CA PRO A 210 4.36 -16.87 -7.04
C PRO A 210 4.62 -17.46 -5.64
N PHE A 211 5.86 -17.48 -5.18
CA PHE A 211 6.28 -18.15 -3.95
C PHE A 211 6.50 -17.17 -2.79
N ILE A 212 7.18 -16.05 -3.04
CA ILE A 212 7.54 -15.07 -2.02
C ILE A 212 7.78 -13.67 -2.63
N GLY A 213 7.70 -12.63 -1.80
CA GLY A 213 7.98 -11.26 -2.23
C GLY A 213 8.07 -10.32 -1.04
N LYS A 214 8.55 -9.11 -1.30
CA LYS A 214 8.64 -8.05 -0.29
C LYS A 214 7.25 -7.52 0.10
N ASN A 215 6.28 -7.64 -0.80
CA ASN A 215 4.92 -7.14 -0.62
C ASN A 215 3.88 -8.20 -0.99
N ILE A 216 2.64 -8.03 -0.49
CA ILE A 216 1.45 -8.78 -0.88
C ILE A 216 0.47 -7.83 -1.55
N LEU A 217 -0.03 -8.22 -2.72
CA LEU A 217 -1.25 -7.67 -3.31
C LEU A 217 -2.39 -8.63 -3.02
N ILE A 218 -3.45 -8.14 -2.39
CA ILE A 218 -4.64 -8.93 -2.07
C ILE A 218 -5.90 -8.18 -2.49
N VAL A 219 -6.87 -8.92 -2.99
CA VAL A 219 -8.20 -8.40 -3.35
C VAL A 219 -9.23 -9.22 -2.60
N ALA A 220 -10.09 -8.53 -1.87
CA ALA A 220 -11.17 -9.14 -1.11
C ALA A 220 -12.50 -8.45 -1.45
N LYS A 221 -13.59 -9.20 -1.44
CA LYS A 221 -14.94 -8.73 -1.73
C LYS A 221 -15.81 -8.73 -0.49
N VAL A 222 -16.71 -7.76 -0.43
CA VAL A 222 -17.82 -7.75 0.51
C VAL A 222 -18.96 -8.58 -0.09
N THR A 223 -19.41 -9.59 0.64
CA THR A 223 -20.62 -10.38 0.33
C THR A 223 -21.59 -10.19 1.49
N LYS A 224 -22.33 -9.06 1.44
CA LYS A 224 -23.43 -8.78 2.39
C LYS A 224 -24.70 -9.43 1.92
#